data_cc70058ca24c63f5c6a1efedcc2282ac
#
_entry.id   cc70058ca24c63f5c6a1efedcc2282ac
#
_cell.length_a   1.000
_cell.length_b   1.000
_cell.length_c   1.000
_cell.angle_alpha   90.00
_cell.angle_beta   90.00
_cell.angle_gamma   90.00
#
_symmetry.space_group_name_H-M   'P 1'
#
loop_
_entity.id
_entity.type
_entity.pdbx_description
1 polymer ?
#
loop_
_entity_poly.entity_id
_entity_poly.type
_entity_poly.pdbx_seq_one_letter_code
_entity_poly.pdbx_strand_id
1 'polypeptide(L)'
;MPSLRSRFFVFLLRHRHLLRFKLKRRNNIDRDTPVQQLRDEVERSAGFFGKLPEGFTVTPVSIHGISAEWLMPPDTPKEKAILYFHGGGLVIGSAKAHRGIVAKFVKGSGVGALVFDYGLAPEHPFPDGLNDSVSAYQYMLDEGIKPENIVFMGDSGGGNLCFATLLALKEQNIPLPAGAVTLSAWTDLKNTGESFITNAESDNLCWRDAQEIFRAYYCGDNDPGMPQISPLYGDLHGLPPLLLYAGSDELLRDDTTRLAARARDAGVDVTLHVGEGMFHCYPACAPLFPEATEAMNEICEFVRRRLNEIPYPVPNSPLNPLSNL
;
A
#
# COMPACT_ATOMS: atom_id res chain seq x y z
N MET A 1 19.99 -4.15 -15.39
CA MET A 1 19.81 -5.63 -15.30
C MET A 1 19.77 -6.05 -13.83
N PRO A 2 18.84 -6.93 -13.44
CA PRO A 2 18.72 -7.42 -12.07
C PRO A 2 20.01 -8.10 -11.59
N SER A 3 20.32 -7.93 -10.28
CA SER A 3 21.48 -8.55 -9.65
C SER A 3 21.39 -10.10 -9.66
N LEU A 4 22.53 -10.78 -9.50
CA LEU A 4 22.53 -12.26 -9.42
C LEU A 4 21.70 -12.75 -8.23
N ARG A 5 21.68 -12.00 -7.12
CA ARG A 5 20.89 -12.34 -5.91
C ARG A 5 19.39 -12.24 -6.19
N SER A 6 18.94 -11.15 -6.81
CA SER A 6 17.52 -11.00 -7.17
C SER A 6 17.07 -12.05 -8.19
N ARG A 7 17.89 -12.32 -9.22
CA ARG A 7 17.61 -13.38 -10.20
C ARG A 7 17.48 -14.76 -9.54
N PHE A 8 18.37 -15.09 -8.60
CA PHE A 8 18.30 -16.33 -7.83
C PHE A 8 17.04 -16.36 -6.94
N PHE A 9 16.71 -15.27 -6.27
CA PHE A 9 15.50 -15.16 -5.46
C PHE A 9 14.22 -15.33 -6.30
N VAL A 10 14.13 -14.63 -7.42
CA VAL A 10 13.02 -14.77 -8.38
C VAL A 10 12.93 -16.21 -8.90
N PHE A 11 14.07 -16.83 -9.20
CA PHE A 11 14.09 -18.26 -9.59
C PHE A 11 13.50 -19.15 -8.49
N LEU A 12 13.88 -18.96 -7.23
CA LEU A 12 13.31 -19.73 -6.11
C LEU A 12 11.81 -19.49 -5.96
N LEU A 13 11.34 -18.25 -6.10
CA LEU A 13 9.91 -17.93 -6.07
C LEU A 13 9.16 -18.65 -7.20
N ARG A 14 9.70 -18.64 -8.41
CA ARG A 14 9.11 -19.33 -9.57
C ARG A 14 9.00 -20.84 -9.39
N HIS A 15 9.95 -21.42 -8.66
CA HIS A 15 10.05 -22.88 -8.47
C HIS A 15 9.66 -23.33 -7.05
N ARG A 16 9.05 -22.44 -6.23
CA ARG A 16 8.66 -22.75 -4.84
C ARG A 16 7.73 -23.96 -4.70
N HIS A 17 6.95 -24.28 -5.75
CA HIS A 17 6.10 -25.47 -5.79
C HIS A 17 6.90 -26.77 -5.75
N LEU A 18 8.10 -26.80 -6.37
CA LEU A 18 9.02 -27.96 -6.33
C LEU A 18 9.61 -28.14 -4.92
N LEU A 19 9.96 -27.03 -4.25
CA LEU A 19 10.46 -27.07 -2.88
C LEU A 19 9.41 -27.58 -1.87
N ARG A 20 8.12 -27.47 -2.20
CA ARG A 20 7.00 -27.99 -1.41
C ARG A 20 6.51 -29.36 -1.88
N PHE A 21 7.26 -30.06 -2.74
CA PHE A 21 6.87 -31.35 -3.34
C PHE A 21 5.50 -31.33 -4.04
N LYS A 22 5.06 -30.17 -4.53
CA LYS A 22 3.80 -30.02 -5.27
C LYS A 22 4.09 -30.04 -6.78
N LEU A 23 3.43 -30.93 -7.53
CA LEU A 23 3.54 -31.01 -8.98
C LEU A 23 2.89 -29.83 -9.70
N LYS A 24 1.94 -29.11 -9.07
CA LYS A 24 1.27 -27.94 -9.63
C LYS A 24 1.95 -26.65 -9.17
N ARG A 25 2.21 -25.75 -10.12
CA ARG A 25 2.83 -24.45 -9.90
C ARG A 25 1.93 -23.49 -9.09
N ARG A 26 0.61 -23.65 -9.17
CA ARG A 26 -0.41 -22.78 -8.53
C ARG A 26 -1.35 -23.61 -7.66
N ASN A 27 -1.72 -23.05 -6.50
CA ASN A 27 -2.99 -23.42 -5.89
C ASN A 27 -4.07 -22.68 -6.71
N ASN A 28 -5.01 -23.40 -7.30
CA ASN A 28 -6.18 -22.75 -7.90
C ASN A 28 -6.98 -22.15 -6.74
N ILE A 29 -7.03 -20.83 -6.68
CA ILE A 29 -8.01 -20.13 -5.87
C ILE A 29 -9.24 -20.02 -6.78
N ASP A 30 -10.34 -20.59 -6.33
CA ASP A 30 -11.64 -20.54 -6.99
C ASP A 30 -12.69 -19.99 -6.02
N ARG A 31 -13.92 -19.82 -6.48
CA ARG A 31 -15.01 -19.29 -5.64
C ARG A 31 -15.40 -20.20 -4.49
N ASP A 32 -15.02 -21.47 -4.55
CA ASP A 32 -15.28 -22.46 -3.50
C ASP A 32 -14.15 -22.51 -2.46
N THR A 33 -13.03 -21.79 -2.72
CA THR A 33 -11.91 -21.72 -1.79
C THR A 33 -12.31 -20.90 -0.56
N PRO A 34 -12.33 -21.49 0.66
CA PRO A 34 -12.73 -20.76 1.85
C PRO A 34 -11.81 -19.57 2.11
N VAL A 35 -12.36 -18.36 2.19
CA VAL A 35 -11.59 -17.13 2.45
C VAL A 35 -10.81 -17.22 3.75
N GLN A 36 -11.38 -17.85 4.79
CA GLN A 36 -10.70 -18.04 6.06
C GLN A 36 -9.42 -18.87 5.91
N GLN A 37 -9.40 -19.88 5.04
CA GLN A 37 -8.18 -20.64 4.77
C GLN A 37 -7.07 -19.74 4.19
N LEU A 38 -7.42 -18.83 3.29
CA LEU A 38 -6.47 -17.88 2.69
C LEU A 38 -5.93 -16.91 3.75
N ARG A 39 -6.80 -16.40 4.61
CA ARG A 39 -6.43 -15.54 5.77
C ARG A 39 -5.46 -16.27 6.70
N ASP A 40 -5.76 -17.52 7.07
CA ASP A 40 -4.90 -18.33 7.92
C ASP A 40 -3.53 -18.62 7.29
N GLU A 41 -3.46 -18.77 5.96
CA GLU A 41 -2.20 -18.94 5.22
C GLU A 41 -1.35 -17.67 5.28
N VAL A 42 -1.95 -16.49 5.14
CA VAL A 42 -1.27 -15.20 5.28
C VAL A 42 -0.74 -15.01 6.68
N GLU A 43 -1.55 -15.25 7.72
CA GLU A 43 -1.12 -15.17 9.11
C GLU A 43 0.06 -16.10 9.42
N ARG A 44 0.05 -17.33 8.90
CA ARG A 44 1.16 -18.28 9.07
C ARG A 44 2.43 -17.84 8.33
N SER A 45 2.29 -17.07 7.25
CA SER A 45 3.43 -16.58 6.47
C SER A 45 3.99 -15.25 6.96
N ALA A 46 3.34 -14.59 7.91
CA ALA A 46 3.72 -13.27 8.43
C ALA A 46 5.19 -13.18 8.86
N GLY A 47 5.73 -14.26 9.46
CA GLY A 47 7.13 -14.32 9.88
C GLY A 47 8.16 -14.31 8.73
N PHE A 48 7.74 -14.49 7.47
CA PHE A 48 8.63 -14.47 6.31
C PHE A 48 9.23 -13.07 6.06
N PHE A 49 8.45 -12.04 6.28
CA PHE A 49 8.88 -10.65 6.06
C PHE A 49 9.73 -10.07 7.20
N GLY A 50 10.01 -10.84 8.22
CA GLY A 50 10.87 -10.47 9.33
C GLY A 50 10.16 -10.46 10.68
N LYS A 51 10.98 -10.42 11.71
CA LYS A 51 10.51 -10.27 13.10
C LYS A 51 10.55 -8.80 13.47
N LEU A 52 9.74 -8.45 14.47
CA LEU A 52 9.82 -7.13 15.09
C LEU A 52 11.23 -6.92 15.66
N PRO A 53 11.92 -5.78 15.35
CA PRO A 53 13.23 -5.51 15.91
C PRO A 53 13.18 -5.37 17.43
N GLU A 54 14.31 -5.65 18.10
CA GLU A 54 14.42 -5.48 19.53
C GLU A 54 14.18 -4.01 19.95
N GLY A 55 13.48 -3.83 21.07
CA GLY A 55 13.12 -2.51 21.59
C GLY A 55 11.89 -1.85 20.96
N PHE A 56 11.32 -2.43 19.88
CA PHE A 56 10.08 -1.92 19.31
C PHE A 56 8.89 -2.24 20.21
N THR A 57 7.97 -1.30 20.32
CA THR A 57 6.70 -1.52 21.02
C THR A 57 5.55 -1.68 20.03
N VAL A 58 4.61 -2.56 20.37
CA VAL A 58 3.33 -2.72 19.68
C VAL A 58 2.24 -2.38 20.68
N THR A 59 1.56 -1.26 20.47
CA THR A 59 0.49 -0.81 21.36
C THR A 59 -0.84 -0.95 20.65
N PRO A 60 -1.72 -1.86 21.05
CA PRO A 60 -3.04 -2.00 20.46
C PRO A 60 -3.90 -0.79 20.81
N VAL A 61 -4.72 -0.38 19.83
CA VAL A 61 -5.73 0.68 19.98
C VAL A 61 -7.02 0.24 19.28
N SER A 62 -8.14 0.84 19.69
CA SER A 62 -9.42 0.65 19.02
C SER A 62 -9.91 1.98 18.46
N ILE A 63 -10.19 2.02 17.17
CA ILE A 63 -10.66 3.21 16.45
C ILE A 63 -12.11 2.98 16.08
N HIS A 64 -13.06 3.45 16.90
CA HIS A 64 -14.50 3.24 16.68
C HIS A 64 -14.88 1.75 16.47
N GLY A 65 -14.17 0.83 17.17
CA GLY A 65 -14.36 -0.62 17.04
C GLY A 65 -13.40 -1.29 16.03
N ILE A 66 -12.70 -0.54 15.20
CA ILE A 66 -11.65 -1.05 14.31
C ILE A 66 -10.41 -1.39 15.16
N SER A 67 -9.91 -2.62 15.03
CA SER A 67 -8.64 -3.02 15.64
C SER A 67 -7.48 -2.34 14.95
N ALA A 68 -6.60 -1.72 15.70
CA ALA A 68 -5.40 -1.08 15.18
C ALA A 68 -4.25 -1.22 16.15
N GLU A 69 -3.04 -0.94 15.69
CA GLU A 69 -1.84 -0.98 16.53
C GLU A 69 -0.82 0.07 16.12
N TRP A 70 -0.22 0.69 17.11
CA TRP A 70 0.96 1.50 16.92
C TRP A 70 2.22 0.65 16.96
N LEU A 71 3.03 0.73 15.92
CA LEU A 71 4.40 0.23 15.89
C LEU A 71 5.33 1.40 16.14
N MET A 72 6.04 1.39 17.25
CA MET A 72 6.92 2.48 17.64
C MET A 72 8.37 1.98 17.84
N PRO A 73 9.35 2.68 17.25
CA PRO A 73 10.74 2.45 17.60
C PRO A 73 11.00 3.00 19.02
N PRO A 74 12.10 2.61 19.66
CA PRO A 74 12.46 3.14 20.97
C PRO A 74 12.54 4.68 20.96
N ASP A 75 12.08 5.30 22.04
CA ASP A 75 12.22 6.74 22.33
C ASP A 75 11.70 7.68 21.23
N THR A 76 10.76 7.22 20.40
CA THR A 76 10.20 7.99 19.29
C THR A 76 8.88 8.64 19.70
N PRO A 77 8.74 9.97 19.53
CA PRO A 77 7.46 10.65 19.78
C PRO A 77 6.44 10.33 18.68
N LYS A 78 5.14 10.40 19.02
CA LYS A 78 4.04 10.15 18.09
C LYS A 78 3.68 11.34 17.20
N GLU A 79 4.45 12.43 17.23
CA GLU A 79 4.14 13.65 16.50
C GLU A 79 4.24 13.52 14.97
N LYS A 80 4.98 12.51 14.50
CA LYS A 80 5.19 12.16 13.09
C LYS A 80 4.97 10.67 12.90
N ALA A 81 4.21 10.30 11.88
CA ALA A 81 3.85 8.91 11.72
C ALA A 81 3.52 8.51 10.28
N ILE A 82 3.59 7.21 10.04
CA ILE A 82 3.07 6.54 8.86
C ILE A 82 1.67 6.01 9.22
N LEU A 83 0.69 6.24 8.35
CA LEU A 83 -0.55 5.46 8.33
C LEU A 83 -0.37 4.36 7.28
N TYR A 84 -0.39 3.11 7.72
CA TYR A 84 -0.11 1.97 6.84
C TYR A 84 -1.37 1.17 6.52
N PHE A 85 -1.64 1.02 5.24
CA PHE A 85 -2.75 0.26 4.66
C PHE A 85 -2.19 -1.09 4.19
N HIS A 86 -2.54 -2.17 4.88
CA HIS A 86 -1.99 -3.48 4.57
C HIS A 86 -2.53 -4.06 3.25
N GLY A 87 -1.70 -4.84 2.55
CA GLY A 87 -2.09 -5.56 1.35
C GLY A 87 -2.97 -6.78 1.62
N GLY A 88 -3.35 -7.44 0.52
CA GLY A 88 -4.17 -8.66 0.57
C GLY A 88 -5.43 -8.60 -0.28
N GLY A 89 -5.43 -7.76 -1.32
CA GLY A 89 -6.54 -7.69 -2.30
C GLY A 89 -7.89 -7.32 -1.69
N LEU A 90 -7.90 -6.60 -0.53
CA LEU A 90 -9.10 -6.15 0.18
C LEU A 90 -9.95 -7.31 0.79
N VAL A 91 -9.40 -8.53 0.79
CA VAL A 91 -10.08 -9.77 1.23
C VAL A 91 -9.31 -10.50 2.31
N ILE A 92 -7.98 -10.40 2.30
CA ILE A 92 -7.07 -11.09 3.22
C ILE A 92 -6.06 -10.09 3.80
N GLY A 93 -5.24 -10.53 4.74
CA GLY A 93 -4.24 -9.70 5.41
C GLY A 93 -4.71 -9.19 6.77
N SER A 94 -3.79 -8.59 7.50
CA SER A 94 -4.03 -7.95 8.81
C SER A 94 -2.87 -7.06 9.21
N ALA A 95 -3.09 -6.17 10.18
CA ALA A 95 -2.06 -5.40 10.84
C ALA A 95 -0.96 -6.31 11.37
N LYS A 96 -1.34 -7.39 12.05
CA LYS A 96 -0.42 -8.38 12.61
C LYS A 96 0.44 -9.07 11.56
N ALA A 97 -0.15 -9.46 10.41
CA ALA A 97 0.57 -10.12 9.34
C ALA A 97 1.61 -9.19 8.69
N HIS A 98 1.37 -7.88 8.69
CA HIS A 98 2.25 -6.88 8.07
C HIS A 98 3.28 -6.26 9.03
N ARG A 99 3.26 -6.58 10.34
CA ARG A 99 4.22 -6.02 11.32
C ARG A 99 5.67 -6.09 10.86
N GLY A 100 6.10 -7.22 10.28
CA GLY A 100 7.47 -7.42 9.83
C GLY A 100 7.88 -6.48 8.69
N ILE A 101 6.96 -6.18 7.77
CA ILE A 101 7.17 -5.22 6.68
C ILE A 101 7.19 -3.81 7.24
N VAL A 102 6.17 -3.43 8.01
CA VAL A 102 6.02 -2.09 8.56
C VAL A 102 7.18 -1.74 9.49
N ALA A 103 7.66 -2.70 10.30
CA ALA A 103 8.82 -2.50 11.16
C ALA A 103 10.10 -2.11 10.40
N LYS A 104 10.26 -2.54 9.15
CA LYS A 104 11.40 -2.11 8.31
C LYS A 104 11.29 -0.64 7.93
N PHE A 105 10.09 -0.18 7.55
CA PHE A 105 9.83 1.23 7.25
C PHE A 105 10.01 2.10 8.49
N VAL A 106 9.44 1.69 9.62
CA VAL A 106 9.56 2.36 10.92
C VAL A 106 11.03 2.46 11.33
N LYS A 107 11.79 1.37 11.25
CA LYS A 107 13.22 1.34 11.57
C LYS A 107 14.03 2.26 10.65
N GLY A 108 13.76 2.21 9.35
CA GLY A 108 14.52 2.96 8.36
C GLY A 108 14.18 4.45 8.35
N SER A 109 12.94 4.83 8.61
CA SER A 109 12.51 6.23 8.64
C SER A 109 12.69 6.89 10.02
N GLY A 110 12.70 6.10 11.09
CA GLY A 110 12.81 6.61 12.47
C GLY A 110 11.50 7.18 13.02
N VAL A 111 10.35 6.90 12.38
CA VAL A 111 9.03 7.36 12.83
C VAL A 111 8.10 6.17 13.11
N GLY A 112 7.11 6.36 13.98
CA GLY A 112 6.12 5.32 14.25
C GLY A 112 5.16 5.07 13.10
N ALA A 113 4.43 3.96 13.16
CA ALA A 113 3.35 3.66 12.21
C ALA A 113 2.08 3.22 12.94
N LEU A 114 0.95 3.73 12.49
CA LEU A 114 -0.37 3.17 12.80
C LEU A 114 -0.75 2.20 11.70
N VAL A 115 -1.03 0.96 12.08
CA VAL A 115 -1.55 -0.10 11.19
C VAL A 115 -2.90 -0.53 11.71
N PHE A 116 -3.87 -0.75 10.85
CA PHE A 116 -5.25 -1.05 11.26
C PHE A 116 -5.86 -2.18 10.44
N ASP A 117 -6.79 -2.89 11.05
CA ASP A 117 -7.54 -3.99 10.44
C ASP A 117 -8.85 -3.44 9.88
N TYR A 118 -8.81 -2.94 8.66
CA TYR A 118 -10.02 -2.47 7.95
C TYR A 118 -10.94 -3.65 7.58
N GLY A 119 -12.23 -3.39 7.43
CA GLY A 119 -13.22 -4.37 7.04
C GLY A 119 -12.86 -5.06 5.72
N LEU A 120 -12.74 -6.39 5.76
CA LEU A 120 -12.37 -7.21 4.62
C LEU A 120 -13.59 -7.82 3.94
N ALA A 121 -13.60 -7.82 2.62
CA ALA A 121 -14.60 -8.53 1.85
C ALA A 121 -14.38 -10.07 1.95
N PRO A 122 -15.42 -10.89 1.78
CA PRO A 122 -16.80 -10.53 1.40
C PRO A 122 -17.68 -10.05 2.55
N GLU A 123 -17.26 -10.19 3.82
CA GLU A 123 -18.07 -9.83 4.99
C GLU A 123 -18.31 -8.32 5.08
N HIS A 124 -17.30 -7.53 4.65
CA HIS A 124 -17.28 -6.08 4.63
C HIS A 124 -16.87 -5.58 3.24
N PRO A 125 -17.79 -5.62 2.26
CA PRO A 125 -17.51 -5.12 0.91
C PRO A 125 -17.39 -3.58 0.90
N PHE A 126 -17.08 -3.01 -0.25
CA PHE A 126 -17.12 -1.56 -0.45
C PHE A 126 -18.48 -0.99 0.01
N PRO A 127 -18.50 0.11 0.81
CA PRO A 127 -17.37 1.00 1.11
C PRO A 127 -16.72 0.77 2.50
N ASP A 128 -16.93 -0.32 3.21
CA ASP A 128 -16.55 -0.48 4.60
C ASP A 128 -15.05 -0.22 4.83
N GLY A 129 -14.16 -0.88 4.08
CA GLY A 129 -12.71 -0.69 4.21
C GLY A 129 -12.25 0.74 3.90
N LEU A 130 -12.94 1.46 3.01
CA LEU A 130 -12.66 2.88 2.76
C LEU A 130 -13.09 3.76 3.94
N ASN A 131 -14.27 3.51 4.50
CA ASN A 131 -14.78 4.25 5.68
C ASN A 131 -13.86 4.06 6.89
N ASP A 132 -13.39 2.82 7.10
CA ASP A 132 -12.43 2.50 8.15
C ASP A 132 -11.09 3.22 7.95
N SER A 133 -10.65 3.32 6.70
CA SER A 133 -9.42 4.04 6.33
C SER A 133 -9.52 5.54 6.61
N VAL A 134 -10.64 6.16 6.28
CA VAL A 134 -10.92 7.57 6.63
C VAL A 134 -10.95 7.74 8.15
N SER A 135 -11.60 6.81 8.86
CA SER A 135 -11.69 6.83 10.33
C SER A 135 -10.31 6.69 10.98
N ALA A 136 -9.43 5.84 10.43
CA ALA A 136 -8.07 5.69 10.93
C ALA A 136 -7.23 6.98 10.76
N TYR A 137 -7.38 7.67 9.64
CA TYR A 137 -6.73 8.97 9.44
C TYR A 137 -7.29 10.04 10.39
N GLN A 138 -8.62 10.12 10.51
CA GLN A 138 -9.26 11.08 11.42
C GLN A 138 -8.83 10.85 12.88
N TYR A 139 -8.73 9.59 13.31
CA TYR A 139 -8.19 9.25 14.62
C TYR A 139 -6.78 9.84 14.85
N MET A 140 -5.89 9.77 13.84
CA MET A 140 -4.56 10.38 13.99
C MET A 140 -4.63 11.90 14.14
N LEU A 141 -5.53 12.55 13.42
CA LEU A 141 -5.76 14.01 13.55
C LEU A 141 -6.32 14.35 14.93
N ASP A 142 -7.27 13.58 15.45
CA ASP A 142 -7.87 13.75 16.77
C ASP A 142 -6.86 13.50 17.92
N GLU A 143 -5.88 12.61 17.71
CA GLU A 143 -4.71 12.44 18.60
C GLU A 143 -3.71 13.63 18.52
N GLY A 144 -3.99 14.65 17.69
CA GLY A 144 -3.19 15.87 17.58
C GLY A 144 -2.03 15.78 16.59
N ILE A 145 -1.93 14.71 15.79
CA ILE A 145 -0.90 14.61 14.74
C ILE A 145 -1.36 15.45 13.55
N LYS A 146 -0.55 16.42 13.15
CA LYS A 146 -0.89 17.31 12.04
C LYS A 146 -0.82 16.59 10.70
N PRO A 147 -1.65 16.98 9.70
CA PRO A 147 -1.62 16.38 8.35
C PRO A 147 -0.23 16.35 7.72
N GLU A 148 0.52 17.43 7.84
CA GLU A 148 1.91 17.55 7.34
C GLU A 148 2.91 16.64 8.05
N ASN A 149 2.51 15.98 9.12
CA ASN A 149 3.30 15.03 9.89
C ASN A 149 2.86 13.57 9.66
N ILE A 150 2.00 13.33 8.67
CA ILE A 150 1.52 11.98 8.33
C ILE A 150 1.93 11.65 6.89
N VAL A 151 2.48 10.46 6.68
CA VAL A 151 2.69 9.88 5.35
C VAL A 151 1.82 8.63 5.22
N PHE A 152 1.07 8.52 4.13
CA PHE A 152 0.35 7.30 3.81
C PHE A 152 1.28 6.29 3.17
N MET A 153 1.17 5.03 3.55
CA MET A 153 1.88 3.93 2.89
C MET A 153 0.97 2.72 2.74
N GLY A 154 1.06 2.05 1.58
CA GLY A 154 0.28 0.83 1.38
C GLY A 154 0.86 -0.06 0.29
N ASP A 155 0.56 -1.33 0.37
CA ASP A 155 0.96 -2.33 -0.61
C ASP A 155 -0.26 -3.00 -1.25
N SER A 156 -0.21 -3.30 -2.55
CA SER A 156 -1.23 -4.08 -3.27
C SER A 156 -2.66 -3.50 -3.09
N GLY A 157 -3.61 -4.26 -2.53
CA GLY A 157 -4.94 -3.77 -2.16
C GLY A 157 -4.92 -2.63 -1.13
N GLY A 158 -3.94 -2.60 -0.22
CA GLY A 158 -3.75 -1.47 0.69
C GLY A 158 -3.28 -0.21 -0.04
N GLY A 159 -2.53 -0.35 -1.13
CA GLY A 159 -2.22 0.76 -2.04
C GLY A 159 -3.46 1.33 -2.73
N ASN A 160 -4.46 0.49 -3.02
CA ASN A 160 -5.78 0.95 -3.46
C ASN A 160 -6.42 1.85 -2.41
N LEU A 161 -6.59 1.33 -1.17
CA LEU A 161 -7.19 2.10 -0.08
C LEU A 161 -6.43 3.38 0.23
N CYS A 162 -5.11 3.38 0.12
CA CYS A 162 -4.30 4.59 0.25
C CYS A 162 -4.80 5.68 -0.72
N PHE A 163 -4.94 5.39 -2.01
CA PHE A 163 -5.43 6.35 -3.00
C PHE A 163 -6.92 6.65 -2.85
N ALA A 164 -7.75 5.63 -2.61
CA ALA A 164 -9.19 5.83 -2.39
C ALA A 164 -9.44 6.76 -1.18
N THR A 165 -8.65 6.61 -0.12
CA THR A 165 -8.71 7.48 1.06
C THR A 165 -8.30 8.91 0.71
N LEU A 166 -7.20 9.12 -0.05
CA LEU A 166 -6.80 10.46 -0.49
C LEU A 166 -7.91 11.16 -1.29
N LEU A 167 -8.60 10.43 -2.18
CA LEU A 167 -9.73 10.97 -2.93
C LEU A 167 -10.91 11.31 -2.02
N ALA A 168 -11.25 10.42 -1.08
CA ALA A 168 -12.35 10.64 -0.14
C ALA A 168 -12.09 11.83 0.80
N LEU A 169 -10.87 11.98 1.30
CA LEU A 169 -10.46 13.13 2.11
C LEU A 169 -10.59 14.44 1.31
N LYS A 170 -10.16 14.44 0.05
CA LYS A 170 -10.27 15.59 -0.84
C LYS A 170 -11.73 15.98 -1.08
N GLU A 171 -12.62 15.01 -1.36
CA GLU A 171 -14.05 15.23 -1.53
C GLU A 171 -14.71 15.82 -0.26
N GLN A 172 -14.23 15.40 0.90
CA GLN A 172 -14.71 15.88 2.21
C GLN A 172 -14.03 17.17 2.68
N ASN A 173 -13.10 17.73 1.91
CA ASN A 173 -12.28 18.89 2.27
C ASN A 173 -11.49 18.68 3.57
N ILE A 174 -11.09 17.46 3.88
CA ILE A 174 -10.19 17.13 4.98
C ILE A 174 -8.75 17.31 4.48
N PRO A 175 -7.85 17.98 5.27
CA PRO A 175 -6.46 18.18 4.87
C PRO A 175 -5.76 16.87 4.54
N LEU A 176 -4.99 16.85 3.43
CA LEU A 176 -4.26 15.68 2.97
C LEU A 176 -2.93 15.49 3.72
N PRO A 177 -2.38 14.25 3.78
CA PRO A 177 -1.09 13.98 4.39
C PRO A 177 0.07 14.59 3.60
N ALA A 178 1.28 14.57 4.18
CA ALA A 178 2.50 15.13 3.60
C ALA A 178 2.99 14.42 2.32
N GLY A 179 2.57 13.20 2.10
CA GLY A 179 2.93 12.38 0.95
C GLY A 179 2.32 10.99 1.00
N ALA A 180 2.45 10.26 -0.09
CA ALA A 180 2.04 8.85 -0.11
C ALA A 180 3.06 7.97 -0.83
N VAL A 181 3.23 6.75 -0.32
CA VAL A 181 4.09 5.70 -0.90
C VAL A 181 3.24 4.46 -1.17
N THR A 182 3.31 3.91 -2.36
CA THR A 182 2.64 2.63 -2.63
C THR A 182 3.56 1.62 -3.31
N LEU A 183 3.38 0.37 -2.92
CA LEU A 183 4.06 -0.78 -3.50
C LEU A 183 3.04 -1.59 -4.29
N SER A 184 3.18 -1.62 -5.62
CA SER A 184 2.36 -2.48 -6.48
C SER A 184 0.84 -2.28 -6.27
N ALA A 185 0.40 -1.02 -6.20
CA ALA A 185 -0.99 -0.68 -5.87
C ALA A 185 -1.99 -1.21 -6.92
N TRP A 186 -3.07 -1.83 -6.47
CA TRP A 186 -4.18 -2.28 -7.32
C TRP A 186 -5.20 -1.15 -7.53
N THR A 187 -4.94 -0.28 -8.49
CA THR A 187 -5.71 0.96 -8.69
C THR A 187 -6.80 0.89 -9.76
N ASP A 188 -6.87 -0.23 -10.49
CA ASP A 188 -7.87 -0.49 -11.52
C ASP A 188 -8.57 -1.84 -11.30
N LEU A 189 -9.65 -1.85 -10.53
CA LEU A 189 -10.43 -3.06 -10.30
C LEU A 189 -11.23 -3.53 -11.53
N LYS A 190 -11.23 -2.75 -12.64
CA LYS A 190 -11.71 -3.24 -13.95
C LYS A 190 -10.68 -4.16 -14.62
N ASN A 191 -9.43 -4.18 -14.12
CA ASN A 191 -8.35 -5.00 -14.63
C ASN A 191 -8.06 -4.76 -16.13
N THR A 192 -8.06 -3.49 -16.55
CA THR A 192 -7.91 -3.10 -17.97
C THR A 192 -6.46 -2.88 -18.40
N GLY A 193 -5.49 -2.96 -17.48
CA GLY A 193 -4.06 -2.88 -17.78
C GLY A 193 -3.60 -4.04 -18.68
N GLU A 194 -2.74 -3.77 -19.65
CA GLU A 194 -2.18 -4.80 -20.53
C GLU A 194 -1.37 -5.84 -19.74
N SER A 195 -0.66 -5.40 -18.69
CA SER A 195 0.11 -6.29 -17.81
C SER A 195 -0.75 -7.34 -17.11
N PHE A 196 -2.04 -7.07 -16.90
CA PHE A 196 -2.98 -8.04 -16.33
C PHE A 196 -3.13 -9.31 -17.20
N ILE A 197 -2.86 -9.18 -18.49
CA ILE A 197 -2.87 -10.28 -19.46
C ILE A 197 -1.45 -10.78 -19.72
N THR A 198 -0.54 -9.88 -20.08
CA THR A 198 0.81 -10.25 -20.54
C THR A 198 1.68 -10.83 -19.43
N ASN A 199 1.47 -10.39 -18.19
CA ASN A 199 2.25 -10.83 -17.04
C ASN A 199 1.56 -11.94 -16.21
N ALA A 200 0.43 -12.46 -16.66
CA ALA A 200 -0.33 -13.49 -15.94
C ALA A 200 0.48 -14.77 -15.63
N GLU A 201 1.45 -15.11 -16.49
CA GLU A 201 2.34 -16.27 -16.28
C GLU A 201 3.65 -15.91 -15.56
N SER A 202 4.10 -14.67 -15.63
CA SER A 202 5.33 -14.20 -14.97
C SER A 202 5.13 -13.84 -13.51
N ASP A 203 3.96 -13.34 -13.14
CA ASP A 203 3.68 -13.01 -11.74
C ASP A 203 3.53 -14.29 -10.90
N ASN A 204 4.33 -14.35 -9.85
CA ASN A 204 4.40 -15.52 -8.96
C ASN A 204 3.67 -15.30 -7.62
N LEU A 205 3.22 -14.10 -7.34
CA LEU A 205 2.59 -13.70 -6.07
C LEU A 205 1.14 -13.26 -6.27
N CYS A 206 0.85 -12.50 -7.31
CA CYS A 206 -0.49 -12.10 -7.69
C CYS A 206 -1.02 -13.05 -8.79
N TRP A 207 -2.21 -13.58 -8.61
CA TRP A 207 -2.83 -14.49 -9.56
C TRP A 207 -4.10 -13.86 -10.13
N ARG A 208 -4.23 -13.91 -11.45
CA ARG A 208 -5.36 -13.32 -12.16
C ARG A 208 -6.71 -13.82 -11.63
N ASP A 209 -6.84 -15.14 -11.43
CA ASP A 209 -8.09 -15.73 -10.96
C ASP A 209 -8.45 -15.25 -9.54
N ALA A 210 -7.45 -15.12 -8.65
CA ALA A 210 -7.67 -14.55 -7.32
C ALA A 210 -8.08 -13.08 -7.37
N GLN A 211 -7.46 -12.28 -8.24
CA GLN A 211 -7.83 -10.87 -8.43
C GLN A 211 -9.28 -10.72 -8.91
N GLU A 212 -9.74 -11.56 -9.84
CA GLU A 212 -11.12 -11.55 -10.31
C GLU A 212 -12.12 -11.90 -9.21
N ILE A 213 -11.79 -12.88 -8.35
CA ILE A 213 -12.62 -13.28 -7.22
C ILE A 213 -12.64 -12.17 -6.16
N PHE A 214 -11.48 -11.61 -5.81
CA PHE A 214 -11.36 -10.57 -4.79
C PHE A 214 -12.06 -9.29 -5.22
N ARG A 215 -11.94 -8.93 -6.52
CA ARG A 215 -12.73 -7.85 -7.11
C ARG A 215 -14.23 -8.07 -6.91
N ALA A 216 -14.72 -9.26 -7.25
CA ALA A 216 -16.15 -9.56 -7.12
C ALA A 216 -16.63 -9.47 -5.66
N TYR A 217 -15.82 -9.91 -4.71
CA TYR A 217 -16.14 -9.81 -3.28
C TYR A 217 -16.13 -8.35 -2.81
N TYR A 218 -15.11 -7.56 -3.21
CA TYR A 218 -14.99 -6.18 -2.74
C TYR A 218 -15.99 -5.24 -3.38
N CYS A 219 -16.18 -5.33 -4.70
CA CYS A 219 -17.12 -4.44 -5.40
C CYS A 219 -18.59 -4.74 -5.08
N GLY A 220 -18.94 -6.02 -4.80
CA GLY A 220 -20.34 -6.42 -4.74
C GLY A 220 -21.07 -6.02 -6.03
N ASP A 221 -22.18 -5.30 -5.87
CA ASP A 221 -23.00 -4.80 -6.99
C ASP A 221 -22.55 -3.41 -7.51
N ASN A 222 -21.48 -2.84 -6.95
CA ASN A 222 -21.00 -1.52 -7.36
C ASN A 222 -20.19 -1.60 -8.68
N ASP A 223 -20.20 -0.52 -9.47
CA ASP A 223 -19.35 -0.40 -10.67
C ASP A 223 -17.87 -0.39 -10.28
N PRO A 224 -17.06 -1.36 -10.72
CA PRO A 224 -15.62 -1.35 -10.47
C PRO A 224 -14.89 -0.10 -10.99
N GLY A 225 -15.52 0.69 -11.85
CA GLY A 225 -14.97 1.93 -12.38
C GLY A 225 -15.19 3.16 -11.51
N MET A 226 -15.90 3.04 -10.39
CA MET A 226 -16.06 4.15 -9.44
C MET A 226 -14.70 4.60 -8.90
N PRO A 227 -14.41 5.91 -8.82
CA PRO A 227 -13.12 6.44 -8.32
C PRO A 227 -12.73 5.95 -6.92
N GLN A 228 -13.70 5.73 -6.05
CA GLN A 228 -13.47 5.24 -4.68
C GLN A 228 -13.18 3.72 -4.64
N ILE A 229 -13.47 2.99 -5.72
CA ILE A 229 -13.13 1.57 -5.91
C ILE A 229 -11.85 1.44 -6.74
N SER A 230 -11.77 2.20 -7.84
CA SER A 230 -10.62 2.23 -8.75
C SER A 230 -10.06 3.64 -8.83
N PRO A 231 -9.14 4.01 -7.93
CA PRO A 231 -8.55 5.34 -7.86
C PRO A 231 -7.90 5.83 -9.16
N LEU A 232 -7.51 4.91 -10.02
CA LEU A 232 -7.03 5.24 -11.36
C LEU A 232 -7.98 6.17 -12.13
N TYR A 233 -9.31 6.07 -11.93
CA TYR A 233 -10.30 6.87 -12.63
C TYR A 233 -10.70 8.15 -11.89
N GLY A 234 -10.10 8.40 -10.72
CA GLY A 234 -10.39 9.57 -9.90
C GLY A 234 -9.76 10.88 -10.41
N ASP A 235 -10.16 11.99 -9.80
CA ASP A 235 -9.50 13.28 -9.96
C ASP A 235 -8.28 13.40 -9.07
N LEU A 236 -7.09 13.28 -9.67
CA LEU A 236 -5.81 13.26 -8.96
C LEU A 236 -5.21 14.66 -8.71
N HIS A 237 -5.84 15.75 -9.17
CA HIS A 237 -5.35 17.10 -8.91
C HIS A 237 -5.25 17.38 -7.41
N GLY A 238 -4.15 18.03 -7.01
CA GLY A 238 -3.93 18.44 -5.62
C GLY A 238 -3.60 17.31 -4.65
N LEU A 239 -3.37 16.09 -5.13
CA LEU A 239 -2.81 15.04 -4.30
C LEU A 239 -1.40 15.40 -3.83
N PRO A 240 -0.97 14.91 -2.65
CA PRO A 240 0.38 15.15 -2.13
C PRO A 240 1.44 14.46 -3.01
N PRO A 241 2.74 14.76 -2.82
CA PRO A 241 3.81 14.05 -3.51
C PRO A 241 3.73 12.54 -3.35
N LEU A 242 3.98 11.81 -4.45
CA LEU A 242 3.82 10.36 -4.56
C LEU A 242 5.14 9.67 -4.86
N LEU A 243 5.42 8.57 -4.16
CA LEU A 243 6.50 7.63 -4.49
C LEU A 243 5.89 6.25 -4.76
N LEU A 244 6.02 5.78 -6.00
CA LEU A 244 5.34 4.60 -6.51
C LEU A 244 6.32 3.54 -6.96
N TYR A 245 6.12 2.30 -6.51
CA TYR A 245 6.91 1.14 -6.90
C TYR A 245 6.05 0.09 -7.57
N ALA A 246 6.58 -0.52 -8.64
CA ALA A 246 6.04 -1.73 -9.26
C ALA A 246 7.17 -2.63 -9.76
N GLY A 247 6.90 -3.92 -9.89
CA GLY A 247 7.77 -4.84 -10.60
C GLY A 247 7.43 -4.90 -12.09
N SER A 248 8.42 -5.11 -12.96
CA SER A 248 8.12 -5.25 -14.40
C SER A 248 7.34 -6.51 -14.72
N ASP A 249 7.46 -7.56 -13.90
CA ASP A 249 6.94 -8.90 -14.15
C ASP A 249 5.60 -9.17 -13.42
N GLU A 250 5.02 -8.14 -12.73
CA GLU A 250 3.76 -8.29 -11.99
C GLU A 250 2.52 -7.92 -12.81
N LEU A 251 1.36 -8.47 -12.41
CA LEU A 251 0.06 -8.18 -13.00
C LEU A 251 -0.31 -6.69 -12.91
N LEU A 252 0.00 -6.05 -11.76
CA LEU A 252 -0.43 -4.69 -11.40
C LEU A 252 0.57 -3.61 -11.85
N ARG A 253 1.55 -3.95 -12.72
CA ARG A 253 2.50 -2.96 -13.25
C ARG A 253 1.78 -1.78 -13.90
N ASP A 254 0.80 -2.07 -14.76
CA ASP A 254 0.11 -1.03 -15.51
C ASP A 254 -0.83 -0.21 -14.65
N ASP A 255 -1.35 -0.74 -13.57
CA ASP A 255 -2.10 0.00 -12.56
C ASP A 255 -1.25 1.15 -12.01
N THR A 256 -0.04 0.82 -11.56
CA THR A 256 0.91 1.79 -11.01
C THR A 256 1.41 2.77 -12.07
N THR A 257 1.79 2.31 -13.26
CA THR A 257 2.34 3.19 -14.31
C THR A 257 1.30 4.14 -14.89
N ARG A 258 0.07 3.67 -15.08
CA ARG A 258 -1.06 4.48 -15.57
C ARG A 258 -1.48 5.52 -14.53
N LEU A 259 -1.54 5.14 -13.24
CA LEU A 259 -1.81 6.09 -12.16
C LEU A 259 -0.73 7.16 -12.11
N ALA A 260 0.55 6.78 -12.19
CA ALA A 260 1.67 7.72 -12.20
C ALA A 260 1.57 8.73 -13.36
N ALA A 261 1.23 8.27 -14.56
CA ALA A 261 1.05 9.14 -15.73
C ALA A 261 -0.10 10.13 -15.49
N ARG A 262 -1.28 9.65 -15.08
CA ARG A 262 -2.43 10.51 -14.78
C ARG A 262 -2.18 11.50 -13.65
N ALA A 263 -1.44 11.11 -12.61
CA ALA A 263 -1.10 12.00 -11.51
C ALA A 263 -0.14 13.10 -11.96
N ARG A 264 0.85 12.79 -12.82
CA ARG A 264 1.73 13.80 -13.42
C ARG A 264 0.96 14.78 -14.32
N ASP A 265 0.03 14.26 -15.15
CA ASP A 265 -0.84 15.08 -16.00
C ASP A 265 -1.74 16.00 -15.16
N ALA A 266 -2.08 15.57 -13.94
CA ALA A 266 -2.80 16.37 -12.95
C ALA A 266 -1.90 17.31 -12.14
N GLY A 267 -0.61 17.44 -12.47
CA GLY A 267 0.32 18.36 -11.80
C GLY A 267 0.86 17.86 -10.46
N VAL A 268 0.71 16.58 -10.13
CA VAL A 268 1.24 15.98 -8.90
C VAL A 268 2.73 15.67 -9.05
N ASP A 269 3.52 15.90 -8.00
CA ASP A 269 4.93 15.47 -7.93
C ASP A 269 4.97 13.94 -7.76
N VAL A 270 5.44 13.22 -8.79
CA VAL A 270 5.43 11.76 -8.83
C VAL A 270 6.80 11.20 -9.16
N THR A 271 7.36 10.45 -8.22
CA THR A 271 8.48 9.55 -8.46
C THR A 271 7.95 8.13 -8.69
N LEU A 272 8.33 7.51 -9.81
CA LEU A 272 7.92 6.15 -10.17
C LEU A 272 9.13 5.28 -10.44
N HIS A 273 9.17 4.12 -9.81
CA HIS A 273 10.15 3.07 -10.07
C HIS A 273 9.46 1.79 -10.54
N VAL A 274 9.85 1.31 -11.71
CA VAL A 274 9.49 -0.02 -12.22
C VAL A 274 10.75 -0.89 -12.18
N GLY A 275 10.81 -1.78 -11.20
CA GLY A 275 11.95 -2.68 -11.03
C GLY A 275 12.02 -3.72 -12.14
N GLU A 276 13.08 -3.69 -12.96
CA GLU A 276 13.29 -4.66 -14.06
C GLU A 276 13.44 -6.08 -13.52
N GLY A 277 12.66 -7.03 -14.03
CA GLY A 277 12.65 -8.43 -13.60
C GLY A 277 12.16 -8.64 -12.17
N MET A 278 11.57 -7.61 -11.55
CA MET A 278 11.01 -7.69 -10.21
C MET A 278 9.54 -8.09 -10.23
N PHE A 279 9.11 -8.60 -9.09
CA PHE A 279 7.80 -9.15 -8.81
C PHE A 279 7.01 -8.23 -7.87
N HIS A 280 5.77 -8.57 -7.63
CA HIS A 280 4.81 -7.86 -6.79
C HIS A 280 5.36 -7.52 -5.39
N CYS A 281 5.31 -6.25 -5.02
CA CYS A 281 5.77 -5.70 -3.73
C CYS A 281 7.25 -6.03 -3.38
N TYR A 282 8.14 -6.12 -4.39
CA TYR A 282 9.53 -6.51 -4.17
C TYR A 282 10.30 -5.68 -3.12
N PRO A 283 10.03 -4.37 -2.90
CA PRO A 283 10.74 -3.60 -1.86
C PRO A 283 10.56 -4.17 -0.45
N ALA A 284 9.41 -4.81 -0.17
CA ALA A 284 9.14 -5.45 1.12
C ALA A 284 10.11 -6.61 1.44
N CYS A 285 10.80 -7.15 0.42
CA CYS A 285 11.79 -8.21 0.58
C CYS A 285 13.16 -7.75 1.07
N ALA A 286 13.39 -6.44 1.28
CA ALA A 286 14.64 -5.97 1.88
C ALA A 286 14.93 -6.70 3.20
N PRO A 287 16.19 -7.05 3.50
CA PRO A 287 17.42 -6.82 2.75
C PRO A 287 17.88 -8.03 1.90
N LEU A 288 16.97 -8.89 1.41
CA LEU A 288 17.32 -10.18 0.78
C LEU A 288 18.15 -10.01 -0.50
N PHE A 289 17.96 -8.91 -1.23
CA PHE A 289 18.71 -8.57 -2.44
C PHE A 289 18.84 -7.05 -2.62
N PRO A 290 19.85 -6.59 -3.40
CA PRO A 290 20.21 -5.18 -3.51
C PRO A 290 19.05 -4.27 -3.93
N GLU A 291 18.29 -4.63 -4.98
CA GLU A 291 17.22 -3.81 -5.54
C GLU A 291 16.10 -3.55 -4.52
N ALA A 292 15.77 -4.55 -3.69
CA ALA A 292 14.81 -4.36 -2.61
C ALA A 292 15.38 -3.46 -1.51
N THR A 293 16.68 -3.58 -1.22
CA THR A 293 17.36 -2.77 -0.20
C THR A 293 17.44 -1.31 -0.63
N GLU A 294 17.79 -1.05 -1.88
CA GLU A 294 17.83 0.30 -2.47
C GLU A 294 16.45 0.95 -2.43
N ALA A 295 15.42 0.23 -2.88
CA ALA A 295 14.04 0.69 -2.83
C ALA A 295 13.58 1.00 -1.40
N MET A 296 13.87 0.12 -0.43
CA MET A 296 13.56 0.34 0.99
C MET A 296 14.24 1.60 1.54
N ASN A 297 15.52 1.82 1.21
CA ASN A 297 16.27 2.99 1.64
C ASN A 297 15.68 4.29 1.07
N GLU A 298 15.31 4.29 -0.21
CA GLU A 298 14.68 5.44 -0.87
C GLU A 298 13.29 5.73 -0.30
N ILE A 299 12.49 4.70 -0.01
CA ILE A 299 11.19 4.85 0.66
C ILE A 299 11.37 5.51 2.04
N CYS A 300 12.31 5.01 2.83
CA CYS A 300 12.58 5.58 4.14
C CYS A 300 13.09 7.01 4.06
N GLU A 301 13.91 7.35 3.06
CA GLU A 301 14.37 8.70 2.81
C GLU A 301 13.23 9.63 2.37
N PHE A 302 12.33 9.17 1.50
CA PHE A 302 11.13 9.91 1.13
C PHE A 302 10.29 10.25 2.37
N VAL A 303 10.03 9.27 3.24
CA VAL A 303 9.28 9.50 4.48
C VAL A 303 9.97 10.56 5.36
N ARG A 304 11.28 10.43 5.61
CA ARG A 304 12.05 11.41 6.40
C ARG A 304 11.96 12.81 5.79
N ARG A 305 12.14 12.92 4.49
CA ARG A 305 12.10 14.21 3.78
C ARG A 305 10.73 14.83 3.88
N ARG A 306 9.64 14.08 3.61
CA ARG A 306 8.28 14.61 3.68
C ARG A 306 7.89 15.07 5.08
N LEU A 307 8.31 14.35 6.12
CA LEU A 307 8.00 14.70 7.51
C LEU A 307 8.92 15.77 8.12
N ASN A 308 10.02 16.15 7.46
CA ASN A 308 10.94 17.19 7.93
C ASN A 308 10.90 18.48 7.10
N GLU A 309 10.26 18.47 5.93
CA GLU A 309 10.05 19.66 5.10
C GLU A 309 8.98 20.57 5.71
N ILE A 310 9.16 21.89 5.51
CA ILE A 310 8.15 22.91 5.83
C ILE A 310 6.89 22.65 4.97
N PRO A 311 5.68 22.89 5.48
CA PRO A 311 4.44 22.55 4.78
C PRO A 311 4.43 22.98 3.31
N TYR A 312 4.02 22.07 2.42
CA TYR A 312 3.76 22.40 1.02
C TYR A 312 2.70 23.50 0.98
N PRO A 313 2.94 24.64 0.31
CA PRO A 313 1.93 25.69 0.24
C PRO A 313 0.69 25.13 -0.46
N VAL A 314 -0.44 25.10 0.25
CA VAL A 314 -1.73 24.72 -0.31
C VAL A 314 -2.00 25.62 -1.51
N PRO A 315 -2.15 25.11 -2.73
CA PRO A 315 -2.51 25.93 -3.88
C PRO A 315 -4.01 26.19 -3.77
N ASN A 316 -4.40 27.20 -3.01
CA ASN A 316 -5.69 27.88 -3.04
C ASN A 316 -5.98 28.60 -1.71
N SER A 317 -5.08 29.52 -1.33
CA SER A 317 -5.54 30.70 -0.59
C SER A 317 -5.68 31.82 -1.63
N PRO A 318 -6.83 32.47 -1.81
CA PRO A 318 -6.93 33.63 -2.67
C PRO A 318 -5.95 34.67 -2.14
N LEU A 319 -4.97 35.03 -2.97
CA LEU A 319 -4.06 36.14 -2.73
C LEU A 319 -4.89 37.36 -2.34
N ASN A 320 -4.75 37.80 -1.12
CA ASN A 320 -5.31 39.05 -0.66
C ASN A 320 -4.43 40.17 -1.26
N PRO A 321 -4.90 40.93 -2.26
CA PRO A 321 -4.09 41.97 -2.91
C PRO A 321 -4.23 43.31 -2.20
N LEU A 322 -3.99 43.39 -0.89
CA LEU A 322 -3.96 44.66 -0.18
C LEU A 322 -3.02 44.60 1.02
N SER A 323 -1.73 44.75 0.77
CA SER A 323 -0.81 45.35 1.76
C SER A 323 0.43 45.91 1.06
N ASN A 324 0.19 46.92 0.23
CA ASN A 324 1.17 47.97 -0.08
C ASN A 324 0.43 49.29 -0.15
N LEU A 325 0.38 49.96 0.96
CA LEU A 325 0.34 51.40 1.13
C LEU A 325 0.94 51.75 2.50
#